data_52cd6d36d20fdd6c40a10e524dbe5b01
#
_entry.id   52cd6d36d20fdd6c40a10e524dbe5b01
#
_cell.length_a   1.000
_cell.length_b   1.000
_cell.length_c   1.000
_cell.angle_alpha   90.00
_cell.angle_beta   90.00
_cell.angle_gamma   90.00
#
_symmetry.space_group_name_H-M   'P 1'
#
loop_
_entity.id
_entity.type
_entity.pdbx_description
1 polymer ?
#
loop_
_entity_poly.entity_id
_entity_poly.type
_entity_poly.pdbx_seq_one_letter_code
_entity_poly.pdbx_strand_id
1 'polypeptide(L)'
;DAPLVATQPEFSVNCLTPLRDGTFDQCLSTGMVPLAWSPLSGGKLATGDGIRPELIELLDELSVRESVDRATIAIAFILANPAEPIPIVGTQQTSRLRELAKATGVNLTREDVYNLIEASDGVSLP
;
A
#
# COMPACT_ATOMS: atom_id res chain seq x y z
N ASP A 1 -30.14 -1.36 -14.92
CA ASP A 1 -28.99 -1.96 -14.20
C ASP A 1 -28.25 -0.90 -13.39
N ALA A 2 -27.97 -1.21 -12.11
CA ALA A 2 -27.18 -0.32 -11.24
C ALA A 2 -25.68 -0.50 -11.57
N PRO A 3 -24.91 0.59 -11.74
CA PRO A 3 -23.48 0.48 -11.95
C PRO A 3 -22.78 0.00 -10.67
N LEU A 4 -21.71 -0.79 -10.81
CA LEU A 4 -20.82 -1.10 -9.70
C LEU A 4 -20.00 0.15 -9.38
N VAL A 5 -19.96 0.54 -8.10
CA VAL A 5 -19.26 1.75 -7.65
C VAL A 5 -17.94 1.47 -6.96
N ALA A 6 -17.72 0.22 -6.52
CA ALA A 6 -16.51 -0.19 -5.80
C ALA A 6 -16.15 -1.63 -6.10
N THR A 7 -14.88 -1.96 -5.95
CA THR A 7 -14.32 -3.32 -5.94
C THR A 7 -13.40 -3.46 -4.76
N GLN A 8 -13.21 -4.68 -4.25
CA GLN A 8 -12.41 -4.90 -3.04
C GLN A 8 -11.29 -5.91 -3.31
N PRO A 9 -10.18 -5.47 -3.93
CA PRO A 9 -9.01 -6.32 -4.13
C PRO A 9 -8.15 -6.41 -2.88
N GLU A 10 -7.41 -7.52 -2.73
CA GLU A 10 -6.26 -7.55 -1.84
C GLU A 10 -5.15 -6.70 -2.44
N PHE A 11 -4.70 -5.69 -1.72
CA PHE A 11 -3.61 -4.84 -2.16
C PHE A 11 -2.76 -4.33 -1.01
N SER A 12 -1.48 -4.56 -1.12
CA SER A 12 -0.45 -4.03 -0.22
C SER A 12 0.87 -3.97 -0.99
N VAL A 13 1.89 -3.37 -0.39
CA VAL A 13 3.24 -3.42 -0.97
C VAL A 13 3.79 -4.85 -1.07
N ASN A 14 3.18 -5.81 -0.34
CA ASN A 14 3.52 -7.24 -0.39
C ASN A 14 2.57 -8.08 -1.28
N CYS A 15 1.52 -7.47 -1.82
CA CYS A 15 0.59 -8.11 -2.75
C CYS A 15 0.25 -7.12 -3.87
N LEU A 16 0.97 -7.23 -4.98
CA LEU A 16 0.92 -6.27 -6.10
C LEU A 16 0.02 -6.72 -7.24
N THR A 17 -0.75 -7.79 -7.06
CA THR A 17 -1.62 -8.36 -8.10
C THR A 17 -2.51 -7.33 -8.79
N PRO A 18 -3.20 -6.41 -8.07
CA PRO A 18 -4.07 -5.41 -8.72
C PRO A 18 -3.35 -4.44 -9.66
N LEU A 19 -2.03 -4.30 -9.54
CA LEU A 19 -1.23 -3.49 -10.47
C LEU A 19 -1.09 -4.17 -11.84
N ARG A 20 -1.28 -5.50 -11.91
CA ARG A 20 -0.90 -6.32 -13.08
C ARG A 20 -2.05 -7.06 -13.73
N ASP A 21 -3.15 -7.28 -13.01
CA ASP A 21 -4.29 -8.06 -13.48
C ASP A 21 -5.39 -7.21 -14.16
N GLY A 22 -5.15 -5.90 -14.30
CA GLY A 22 -6.12 -4.97 -14.89
C GLY A 22 -7.11 -4.36 -13.90
N THR A 23 -7.08 -4.73 -12.62
CA THR A 23 -8.03 -4.22 -11.62
C THR A 23 -7.97 -2.70 -11.50
N PHE A 24 -6.78 -2.13 -11.32
CA PHE A 24 -6.65 -0.68 -11.19
C PHE A 24 -6.89 0.07 -12.51
N ASP A 25 -6.51 -0.53 -13.63
CA ASP A 25 -6.81 0.04 -14.95
C ASP A 25 -8.33 0.13 -15.16
N GLN A 26 -9.07 -0.90 -14.77
CA GLN A 26 -10.53 -0.89 -14.81
C GLN A 26 -11.12 0.18 -13.90
N CYS A 27 -10.58 0.33 -12.68
CA CYS A 27 -11.01 1.38 -11.75
C CYS A 27 -10.82 2.77 -12.36
N LEU A 28 -9.66 3.03 -12.96
CA LEU A 28 -9.37 4.30 -13.61
C LEU A 28 -10.31 4.58 -14.79
N SER A 29 -10.63 3.55 -15.60
CA SER A 29 -11.47 3.72 -16.78
C SER A 29 -12.95 3.87 -16.46
N THR A 30 -13.43 3.30 -15.34
CA THR A 30 -14.85 3.27 -14.99
C THR A 30 -15.25 4.21 -13.87
N GLY A 31 -14.27 4.79 -13.16
CA GLY A 31 -14.50 5.58 -11.95
C GLY A 31 -14.86 4.73 -10.72
N MET A 32 -14.67 3.41 -10.80
CA MET A 32 -14.90 2.49 -9.68
C MET A 32 -13.82 2.69 -8.62
N VAL A 33 -14.20 2.66 -7.33
CA VAL A 33 -13.28 2.87 -6.22
C VAL A 33 -12.73 1.53 -5.74
N PRO A 34 -11.40 1.31 -5.74
CA PRO A 34 -10.83 0.12 -5.13
C PRO A 34 -10.74 0.27 -3.61
N LEU A 35 -11.23 -0.74 -2.89
CA LEU A 35 -11.11 -0.86 -1.45
C LEU A 35 -10.04 -1.93 -1.16
N ALA A 36 -8.85 -1.50 -0.73
CA ALA A 36 -7.71 -2.39 -0.53
C ALA A 36 -7.83 -3.14 0.80
N TRP A 37 -8.14 -4.44 0.76
CA TRP A 37 -8.13 -5.25 1.97
C TRP A 37 -6.75 -5.84 2.24
N SER A 38 -6.51 -6.21 3.50
CA SER A 38 -5.20 -6.67 3.99
C SER A 38 -4.03 -5.74 3.63
N PRO A 39 -4.17 -4.42 3.88
CA PRO A 39 -3.19 -3.44 3.44
C PRO A 39 -1.83 -3.58 4.14
N LEU A 40 -1.77 -4.28 5.27
CA LEU A 40 -0.55 -4.57 6.02
C LEU A 40 -0.15 -6.05 5.94
N SER A 41 -0.71 -6.81 4.98
CA SER A 41 -0.41 -8.24 4.80
C SER A 41 -0.61 -9.05 6.09
N GLY A 42 -1.78 -8.87 6.74
CA GLY A 42 -2.08 -9.53 8.00
C GLY A 42 -1.21 -9.07 9.17
N GLY A 43 -0.71 -7.84 9.14
CA GLY A 43 0.20 -7.28 10.15
C GLY A 43 1.67 -7.56 9.90
N LYS A 44 2.02 -8.37 8.92
CA LYS A 44 3.42 -8.75 8.61
C LYS A 44 4.27 -7.55 8.18
N LEU A 45 3.70 -6.57 7.53
CA LEU A 45 4.42 -5.36 7.13
C LEU A 45 4.76 -4.46 8.33
N ALA A 46 4.07 -4.61 9.45
CA ALA A 46 4.43 -3.95 10.70
C ALA A 46 5.52 -4.72 11.46
N THR A 47 5.39 -6.04 11.58
CA THR A 47 6.34 -6.88 12.33
C THR A 47 7.59 -7.23 11.53
N GLY A 48 7.50 -7.33 10.22
CA GLY A 48 8.57 -7.78 9.34
C GLY A 48 8.60 -9.29 9.10
N ASP A 49 7.73 -10.05 9.75
CA ASP A 49 7.72 -11.50 9.69
C ASP A 49 7.35 -12.02 8.30
N GLY A 50 8.23 -12.83 7.70
CA GLY A 50 7.97 -13.45 6.40
C GLY A 50 7.98 -12.48 5.22
N ILE A 51 8.48 -11.26 5.41
CA ILE A 51 8.63 -10.24 4.36
C ILE A 51 10.08 -10.27 3.85
N ARG A 52 10.27 -10.01 2.56
CA ARG A 52 11.62 -9.93 1.98
C ARG A 52 12.46 -8.88 2.74
N PRO A 53 13.70 -9.23 3.13
CA PRO A 53 14.55 -8.30 3.88
C PRO A 53 14.76 -6.96 3.17
N GLU A 54 14.93 -6.96 1.85
CA GLU A 54 15.13 -5.75 1.05
C GLU A 54 13.91 -4.81 1.13
N LEU A 55 12.70 -5.37 1.16
CA LEU A 55 11.49 -4.57 1.32
C LEU A 55 11.41 -3.95 2.71
N ILE A 56 11.76 -4.72 3.75
CA ILE A 56 11.77 -4.22 5.12
C ILE A 56 12.79 -3.09 5.29
N GLU A 57 14.01 -3.28 4.77
CA GLU A 57 15.05 -2.25 4.82
C GLU A 57 14.58 -0.94 4.18
N LEU A 58 13.99 -1.00 2.99
CA LEU A 58 13.49 0.18 2.29
C LEU A 58 12.33 0.84 3.04
N LEU A 59 11.38 0.06 3.57
CA LEU A 59 10.29 0.59 4.38
C LEU A 59 10.82 1.29 5.63
N ASP A 60 11.87 0.76 6.26
CA ASP A 60 12.51 1.35 7.44
C ASP A 60 13.26 2.65 7.09
N GLU A 61 13.96 2.68 5.97
CA GLU A 61 14.61 3.91 5.48
C GLU A 61 13.59 5.03 5.26
N LEU A 62 12.48 4.71 4.59
CA LEU A 62 11.42 5.66 4.34
C LEU A 62 10.73 6.09 5.64
N SER A 63 10.55 5.18 6.59
CA SER A 63 9.96 5.50 7.90
C SER A 63 10.81 6.50 8.69
N VAL A 64 12.12 6.36 8.65
CA VAL A 64 13.04 7.33 9.26
C VAL A 64 12.97 8.67 8.55
N ARG A 65 13.02 8.68 7.22
CA ARG A 65 12.94 9.92 6.42
C ARG A 65 11.67 10.70 6.71
N GLU A 66 10.54 10.01 6.79
CA GLU A 66 9.21 10.64 6.96
C GLU A 66 8.78 10.76 8.43
N SER A 67 9.57 10.29 9.38
CA SER A 67 9.28 10.31 10.82
C SER A 67 7.96 9.63 11.18
N VAL A 68 7.69 8.51 10.57
CA VAL A 68 6.52 7.65 10.83
C VAL A 68 6.97 6.20 10.99
N ASP A 69 6.07 5.31 11.39
CA ASP A 69 6.40 3.89 11.45
C ASP A 69 6.32 3.19 10.09
N ARG A 70 6.85 1.97 10.04
CA ARG A 70 6.88 1.15 8.82
C ARG A 70 5.47 0.88 8.28
N ALA A 71 4.51 0.58 9.15
CA ALA A 71 3.13 0.33 8.76
C ALA A 71 2.52 1.57 8.07
N THR A 72 2.83 2.76 8.56
CA THR A 72 2.38 4.02 7.97
C THR A 72 2.94 4.21 6.55
N ILE A 73 4.20 3.86 6.31
CA ILE A 73 4.77 3.87 4.94
C ILE A 73 4.04 2.87 4.04
N ALA A 74 3.73 1.67 4.54
CA ALA A 74 2.98 0.69 3.76
C ALA A 74 1.58 1.19 3.37
N ILE A 75 0.90 1.92 4.24
CA ILE A 75 -0.38 2.58 3.90
C ILE A 75 -0.16 3.71 2.90
N ALA A 76 0.88 4.52 3.07
CA ALA A 76 1.21 5.60 2.13
C ALA A 76 1.46 5.08 0.71
N PHE A 77 2.08 3.90 0.57
CA PHE A 77 2.25 3.24 -0.72
C PHE A 77 0.90 2.99 -1.42
N ILE A 78 -0.10 2.54 -0.69
CA ILE A 78 -1.45 2.32 -1.23
C ILE A 78 -2.06 3.65 -1.69
N LEU A 79 -1.96 4.69 -0.85
CA LEU A 79 -2.52 6.01 -1.15
C LEU A 79 -1.83 6.69 -2.34
N ALA A 80 -0.58 6.32 -2.65
CA ALA A 80 0.18 6.89 -3.77
C ALA A 80 -0.27 6.37 -5.14
N ASN A 81 -1.10 5.33 -5.21
CA ASN A 81 -1.56 4.77 -6.48
C ASN A 81 -2.56 5.71 -7.16
N PRO A 82 -2.44 5.95 -8.49
CA PRO A 82 -3.37 6.82 -9.23
C PRO A 82 -4.84 6.39 -9.20
N ALA A 83 -5.14 5.10 -8.97
CA ALA A 83 -6.50 4.61 -8.82
C ALA A 83 -7.15 5.02 -7.48
N GLU A 84 -6.39 5.68 -6.61
CA GLU A 84 -6.83 6.17 -5.30
C GLU A 84 -7.47 5.09 -4.42
N PRO A 85 -6.79 3.95 -4.19
CA PRO A 85 -7.35 2.91 -3.34
C PRO A 85 -7.57 3.41 -1.92
N ILE A 86 -8.66 2.94 -1.32
CA ILE A 86 -8.97 3.21 0.09
C ILE A 86 -8.52 1.99 0.91
N PRO A 87 -7.50 2.10 1.77
CA PRO A 87 -7.06 0.99 2.59
C PRO A 87 -8.08 0.67 3.69
N ILE A 88 -8.43 -0.61 3.81
CA ILE A 88 -9.31 -1.10 4.88
C ILE A 88 -8.42 -1.61 6.01
N VAL A 89 -8.28 -0.80 7.06
CA VAL A 89 -7.45 -1.15 8.21
C VAL A 89 -8.25 -1.95 9.25
N GLY A 90 -7.67 -3.03 9.75
CA GLY A 90 -8.33 -3.96 10.66
C GLY A 90 -8.14 -3.67 12.14
N THR A 91 -7.43 -2.61 12.51
CA THR A 91 -7.17 -2.30 13.91
C THR A 91 -8.36 -1.60 14.56
N GLN A 92 -8.62 -1.94 15.84
CA GLN A 92 -9.58 -1.25 16.71
C GLN A 92 -8.87 -0.35 17.73
N GLN A 93 -7.53 -0.32 17.74
CA GLN A 93 -6.75 0.50 18.66
C GLN A 93 -6.64 1.93 18.12
N THR A 94 -7.19 2.89 18.86
CA THR A 94 -7.20 4.30 18.47
C THR A 94 -5.81 4.87 18.23
N SER A 95 -4.82 4.46 19.03
CA SER A 95 -3.44 4.90 18.87
C SER A 95 -2.84 4.45 17.53
N ARG A 96 -3.14 3.22 17.10
CA ARG A 96 -2.71 2.71 15.79
C ARG A 96 -3.41 3.42 14.64
N LEU A 97 -4.70 3.69 14.76
CA LEU A 97 -5.44 4.46 13.76
C LEU A 97 -4.85 5.86 13.58
N ARG A 98 -4.51 6.54 14.68
CA ARG A 98 -3.88 7.86 14.62
C ARG A 98 -2.52 7.82 13.95
N GLU A 99 -1.71 6.79 14.23
CA GLU A 99 -0.41 6.62 13.59
C GLU A 99 -0.57 6.35 12.08
N LEU A 100 -1.46 5.43 11.70
CA LEU A 100 -1.71 5.12 10.29
C LEU A 100 -2.29 6.32 9.51
N ALA A 101 -3.08 7.16 10.17
CA ALA A 101 -3.62 8.38 9.55
C ALA A 101 -2.53 9.36 9.11
N LYS A 102 -1.34 9.30 9.70
CA LYS A 102 -0.18 10.11 9.27
C LYS A 102 0.27 9.77 7.85
N ALA A 103 -0.16 8.63 7.30
CA ALA A 103 0.12 8.25 5.91
C ALA A 103 -0.35 9.31 4.91
N THR A 104 -1.39 10.06 5.21
CA THR A 104 -1.89 11.13 4.34
C THR A 104 -0.91 12.30 4.21
N GLY A 105 0.02 12.45 5.14
CA GLY A 105 1.08 13.47 5.13
C GLY A 105 2.43 12.95 4.63
N VAL A 106 2.54 11.65 4.36
CA VAL A 106 3.76 11.06 3.81
C VAL A 106 3.86 11.38 2.32
N ASN A 107 5.05 11.83 1.89
CA ASN A 107 5.28 12.21 0.51
C ASN A 107 6.21 11.19 -0.18
N LEU A 108 5.63 10.13 -0.73
CA LEU A 108 6.35 9.17 -1.55
C LEU A 108 6.49 9.71 -2.98
N THR A 109 7.72 9.78 -3.47
CA THR A 109 7.99 10.12 -4.87
C THR A 109 7.65 8.94 -5.78
N ARG A 110 7.58 9.19 -7.09
CA ARG A 110 7.43 8.09 -8.08
C ARG A 110 8.57 7.08 -7.95
N GLU A 111 9.79 7.56 -7.74
CA GLU A 111 10.97 6.71 -7.54
C GLU A 111 10.82 5.84 -6.28
N ASP A 112 10.35 6.40 -5.17
CA ASP A 112 10.07 5.63 -3.96
C ASP A 112 9.09 4.48 -4.23
N VAL A 113 8.01 4.77 -4.95
CA VAL A 113 7.00 3.76 -5.29
C VAL A 113 7.61 2.65 -6.15
N TYR A 114 8.39 2.98 -7.16
CA TYR A 114 9.05 2.00 -8.03
C TYR A 114 10.07 1.16 -7.26
N ASN A 115 10.86 1.77 -6.38
CA ASN A 115 11.81 1.07 -5.54
C ASN A 115 11.11 0.09 -4.59
N LEU A 116 9.96 0.47 -4.04
CA LEU A 116 9.14 -0.41 -3.20
C LEU A 116 8.61 -1.61 -3.99
N ILE A 117 8.17 -1.41 -5.22
CA ILE A 117 7.70 -2.49 -6.11
C ILE A 117 8.86 -3.45 -6.42
N GLU A 118 10.02 -2.94 -6.78
CA GLU A 118 11.22 -3.76 -7.05
C GLU A 118 11.66 -4.55 -5.82
N ALA A 119 11.69 -3.91 -4.65
CA ALA A 119 12.05 -4.58 -3.40
C ALA A 119 11.03 -5.67 -3.01
N SER A 120 9.76 -5.45 -3.29
CA SER A 120 8.70 -6.44 -3.07
C SER A 120 8.85 -7.65 -4.00
N ASP A 121 9.11 -7.42 -5.26
CA ASP A 121 9.24 -8.48 -6.28
C ASP A 121 10.59 -9.19 -6.23
N GLY A 122 11.63 -8.49 -5.80
CA GLY A 122 13.01 -8.97 -5.85
C GLY A 122 13.64 -8.93 -7.24
N VAL A 123 13.04 -8.20 -8.19
CA VAL A 123 13.54 -8.00 -9.55
C VAL A 123 13.36 -6.53 -9.95
N SER A 124 14.28 -6.04 -10.77
CA SER A 124 14.19 -4.69 -11.30
C SER A 124 13.02 -4.54 -12.27
N LEU A 125 12.42 -3.37 -12.27
CA LEU A 125 11.44 -2.98 -13.27
C LEU A 125 12.13 -2.82 -14.65
N PRO A 126 11.44 -3.14 -15.75
CA PRO A 126 11.99 -3.01 -17.09
C PRO A 126 12.28 -1.56 -17.48
#